data_40278ba2c3777afff504d46684f0aa10
#
_entry.id   40278ba2c3777afff504d46684f0aa10
#
_cell.length_a   1.000
_cell.length_b   1.000
_cell.length_c   1.000
_cell.angle_alpha   90.00
_cell.angle_beta   90.00
_cell.angle_gamma   90.00
#
_symmetry.space_group_name_H-M   'P 1'
#
loop_
_entity.id
_entity.type
_entity.pdbx_description
1 polymer ?
#
loop_
_entity_poly.entity_id
_entity_poly.type
_entity_poly.pdbx_seq_one_letter_code
_entity_poly.pdbx_strand_id
1 'polypeptide(L)'
;MSILVTGGAGYIGSHVVRLLLERGEKVIVVDDLSTGTASRVEDAKLITLDIATDSASTDLANVMLDEDVTAVVHCAARKQVGESVRRPMWYYQQNIGGLANLLRAMNDAGIEQIIFSSSASVYGMPDVHIISEDTECHPINPYGETKLIGEWMMHDCEVTWGLKWIGLRYFNVAGAGWDDLADLAILNVVPMVLDRVERDEPARIFGSDYDTPDGTCVRDYIHVRDLAEAHIAA
;
A
#
# COMPACT_ATOMS: atom_id res chain seq x y z
N MET A 1 -6.99 -2.93 23.00
CA MET A 1 -7.01 -3.36 21.59
C MET A 1 -6.36 -2.28 20.76
N SER A 2 -5.52 -2.62 19.83
CA SER A 2 -4.89 -1.66 18.94
C SER A 2 -4.84 -2.18 17.50
N ILE A 3 -4.66 -1.27 16.54
CA ILE A 3 -4.53 -1.58 15.12
C ILE A 3 -3.09 -1.30 14.71
N LEU A 4 -2.43 -2.28 14.09
CA LEU A 4 -1.10 -2.11 13.53
C LEU A 4 -1.21 -1.67 12.07
N VAL A 5 -0.54 -0.57 11.70
CA VAL A 5 -0.45 -0.08 10.32
C VAL A 5 0.99 -0.17 9.85
N THR A 6 1.31 -1.12 8.97
CA THR A 6 2.63 -1.16 8.34
C THR A 6 2.68 -0.23 7.14
N GLY A 7 3.77 0.50 6.96
CA GLY A 7 3.87 1.56 5.96
C GLY A 7 3.02 2.80 6.32
N GLY A 8 2.71 2.96 7.61
CA GLY A 8 1.82 4.00 8.10
C GLY A 8 2.38 5.42 7.97
N ALA A 9 3.70 5.59 7.86
CA ALA A 9 4.32 6.90 7.63
C ALA A 9 4.36 7.31 6.14
N GLY A 10 3.91 6.43 5.24
CA GLY A 10 3.77 6.68 3.80
C GLY A 10 2.52 7.50 3.46
N TYR A 11 2.33 7.80 2.16
CA TYR A 11 1.22 8.62 1.67
C TYR A 11 -0.17 8.06 2.03
N ILE A 12 -0.49 6.83 1.65
CA ILE A 12 -1.80 6.22 1.93
C ILE A 12 -1.91 5.84 3.41
N GLY A 13 -0.87 5.20 3.96
CA GLY A 13 -0.86 4.73 5.34
C GLY A 13 -1.09 5.84 6.37
N SER A 14 -0.52 7.03 6.15
CA SER A 14 -0.71 8.16 7.08
C SER A 14 -2.15 8.69 7.10
N HIS A 15 -2.87 8.62 5.98
CA HIS A 15 -4.30 8.94 5.95
C HIS A 15 -5.13 7.91 6.71
N VAL A 16 -4.80 6.62 6.58
CA VAL A 16 -5.45 5.55 7.36
C VAL A 16 -5.17 5.75 8.86
N VAL A 17 -3.92 6.01 9.24
CA VAL A 17 -3.54 6.28 10.63
C VAL A 17 -4.32 7.46 11.20
N ARG A 18 -4.37 8.59 10.48
CA ARG A 18 -5.10 9.80 10.91
C ARG A 18 -6.59 9.50 11.14
N LEU A 19 -7.25 8.82 10.21
CA LEU A 19 -8.66 8.47 10.34
C LEU A 19 -8.93 7.50 11.49
N LEU A 20 -8.06 6.52 11.74
CA LEU A 20 -8.18 5.61 12.89
C LEU A 20 -8.05 6.37 14.22
N LEU A 21 -7.07 7.28 14.32
CA LEU A 21 -6.90 8.14 15.49
C LEU A 21 -8.10 9.06 15.73
N GLU A 22 -8.67 9.68 14.67
CA GLU A 22 -9.88 10.50 14.76
C GLU A 22 -11.11 9.69 15.24
N ARG A 23 -11.13 8.38 15.00
CA ARG A 23 -12.16 7.45 15.53
C ARG A 23 -11.88 6.99 16.95
N GLY A 24 -10.77 7.41 17.53
CA GLY A 24 -10.37 7.05 18.91
C GLY A 24 -9.69 5.69 19.03
N GLU A 25 -9.24 5.11 17.92
CA GLU A 25 -8.51 3.85 17.93
C GLU A 25 -7.07 4.05 18.41
N LYS A 26 -6.52 3.07 19.11
CA LYS A 26 -5.09 3.02 19.42
C LYS A 26 -4.35 2.48 18.20
N VAL A 27 -3.43 3.25 17.64
CA VAL A 27 -2.71 2.90 16.42
C VAL A 27 -1.22 2.73 16.69
N ILE A 28 -0.68 1.61 16.21
CA ILE A 28 0.76 1.34 16.18
C ILE A 28 1.22 1.40 14.71
N VAL A 29 2.22 2.19 14.42
CA VAL A 29 2.80 2.31 13.07
C VAL A 29 4.13 1.57 13.04
N VAL A 30 4.31 0.73 12.02
CA VAL A 30 5.60 0.12 11.66
C VAL A 30 5.98 0.61 10.27
N ASP A 31 7.14 1.28 10.17
CA ASP A 31 7.63 1.85 8.91
C ASP A 31 9.16 1.90 8.93
N ASP A 32 9.83 1.65 7.80
CA ASP A 32 11.29 1.74 7.70
C ASP A 32 11.77 3.19 7.43
N LEU A 33 10.83 4.11 7.22
CA LEU A 33 11.05 5.53 6.90
C LEU A 33 11.89 5.76 5.64
N SER A 34 12.03 4.76 4.78
CA SER A 34 12.78 4.88 3.52
C SER A 34 12.10 5.82 2.51
N THR A 35 10.77 5.92 2.58
CA THR A 35 9.94 6.83 1.79
C THR A 35 8.87 7.52 2.63
N GLY A 36 8.60 7.01 3.82
CA GLY A 36 7.71 7.59 4.81
C GLY A 36 8.37 8.73 5.59
N THR A 37 7.56 9.51 6.28
CA THR A 37 8.01 10.65 7.10
C THR A 37 7.39 10.55 8.50
N ALA A 38 8.22 10.50 9.53
CA ALA A 38 7.77 10.32 10.92
C ALA A 38 6.76 11.39 11.39
N SER A 39 6.92 12.65 10.92
CA SER A 39 6.01 13.74 11.27
C SER A 39 4.56 13.54 10.81
N ARG A 40 4.29 12.63 9.89
CA ARG A 40 2.93 12.31 9.45
C ARG A 40 2.12 11.51 10.46
N VAL A 41 2.81 10.90 11.44
CA VAL A 41 2.24 9.96 12.40
C VAL A 41 2.64 10.26 13.85
N GLU A 42 2.91 11.53 14.17
CA GLU A 42 3.38 11.96 15.50
C GLU A 42 2.40 11.60 16.64
N ASP A 43 1.11 11.53 16.32
CA ASP A 43 0.06 11.17 17.29
C ASP A 43 -0.10 9.65 17.49
N ALA A 44 0.65 8.82 16.74
CA ALA A 44 0.66 7.36 16.87
C ALA A 44 2.00 6.85 17.42
N LYS A 45 2.00 5.64 17.99
CA LYS A 45 3.27 5.00 18.36
C LYS A 45 3.98 4.50 17.10
N LEU A 46 5.10 5.14 16.75
CA LEU A 46 5.93 4.75 15.62
C LEU A 46 7.06 3.79 16.05
N ILE A 47 7.18 2.69 15.33
CA ILE A 47 8.28 1.72 15.45
C ILE A 47 9.01 1.69 14.11
N THR A 48 10.27 2.10 14.10
CA THR A 48 11.11 2.09 12.89
C THR A 48 11.67 0.68 12.68
N LEU A 49 11.14 -0.02 11.66
CA LEU A 49 11.52 -1.40 11.34
C LEU A 49 11.33 -1.67 9.85
N ASP A 50 12.38 -2.22 9.20
CA ASP A 50 12.25 -2.85 7.88
C ASP A 50 11.71 -4.28 8.07
N ILE A 51 10.46 -4.50 7.65
CA ILE A 51 9.77 -5.79 7.79
C ILE A 51 10.37 -6.91 6.92
N ALA A 52 11.27 -6.59 6.00
CA ALA A 52 11.94 -7.56 5.13
C ALA A 52 13.28 -8.08 5.69
N THR A 53 13.66 -7.70 6.91
CA THR A 53 14.86 -8.22 7.58
C THR A 53 14.62 -9.61 8.19
N ASP A 54 15.70 -10.35 8.44
CA ASP A 54 15.61 -11.72 8.95
C ASP A 54 14.98 -11.83 10.35
N SER A 55 15.14 -10.80 11.20
CA SER A 55 14.57 -10.76 12.55
C SER A 55 13.12 -10.24 12.58
N ALA A 56 12.63 -9.64 11.50
CA ALA A 56 11.40 -8.87 11.49
C ALA A 56 10.16 -9.66 11.96
N SER A 57 10.08 -10.94 11.65
CA SER A 57 8.96 -11.78 12.12
C SER A 57 8.90 -11.83 13.65
N THR A 58 10.02 -12.01 14.32
CA THR A 58 10.09 -12.05 15.79
C THR A 58 9.82 -10.66 16.38
N ASP A 59 10.42 -9.62 15.80
CA ASP A 59 10.25 -8.24 16.28
C ASP A 59 8.78 -7.80 16.15
N LEU A 60 8.13 -8.10 15.02
CA LEU A 60 6.71 -7.82 14.80
C LEU A 60 5.80 -8.60 15.76
N ALA A 61 6.07 -9.89 15.99
CA ALA A 61 5.27 -10.69 16.93
C ALA A 61 5.35 -10.11 18.35
N ASN A 62 6.53 -9.71 18.81
CA ASN A 62 6.69 -9.05 20.10
C ASN A 62 5.89 -7.73 20.17
N VAL A 63 5.99 -6.89 19.13
CA VAL A 63 5.21 -5.64 19.04
C VAL A 63 3.71 -5.92 19.12
N MET A 64 3.22 -6.92 18.39
CA MET A 64 1.81 -7.28 18.35
C MET A 64 1.31 -7.73 19.73
N LEU A 65 2.09 -8.52 20.45
CA LEU A 65 1.76 -9.00 21.79
C LEU A 65 1.84 -7.86 22.84
N ASP A 66 2.91 -7.06 22.82
CA ASP A 66 3.13 -5.98 23.80
C ASP A 66 2.09 -4.85 23.68
N GLU A 67 1.54 -4.64 22.48
CA GLU A 67 0.60 -3.56 22.19
C GLU A 67 -0.87 -4.01 22.10
N ASP A 68 -1.17 -5.27 22.40
CA ASP A 68 -2.52 -5.86 22.30
C ASP A 68 -3.15 -5.63 20.91
N VAL A 69 -2.37 -5.87 19.82
CA VAL A 69 -2.84 -5.70 18.46
C VAL A 69 -3.93 -6.73 18.14
N THR A 70 -5.00 -6.28 17.49
CA THR A 70 -6.13 -7.15 17.11
C THR A 70 -6.36 -7.22 15.60
N ALA A 71 -5.86 -6.24 14.86
CA ALA A 71 -5.99 -6.19 13.40
C ALA A 71 -4.78 -5.48 12.77
N VAL A 72 -4.52 -5.78 11.52
CA VAL A 72 -3.42 -5.20 10.74
C VAL A 72 -3.95 -4.51 9.49
N VAL A 73 -3.42 -3.32 9.17
CA VAL A 73 -3.54 -2.70 7.86
C VAL A 73 -2.16 -2.69 7.23
N HIS A 74 -1.99 -3.43 6.13
CA HIS A 74 -0.70 -3.59 5.47
C HIS A 74 -0.58 -2.70 4.23
N CYS A 75 0.06 -1.53 4.40
CA CYS A 75 0.38 -0.58 3.32
C CYS A 75 1.87 -0.62 2.90
N ALA A 76 2.74 -1.24 3.71
CA ALA A 76 4.17 -1.28 3.44
C ALA A 76 4.48 -2.03 2.14
N ALA A 77 5.04 -1.34 1.15
CA ALA A 77 5.52 -1.94 -0.10
C ALA A 77 6.41 -0.96 -0.88
N ARG A 78 7.33 -1.49 -1.67
CA ARG A 78 7.97 -0.74 -2.77
C ARG A 78 6.98 -0.69 -3.92
N LYS A 79 6.68 0.51 -4.47
CA LYS A 79 5.52 0.73 -5.37
C LYS A 79 5.86 1.23 -6.78
N GLN A 80 7.12 1.53 -7.06
CA GLN A 80 7.51 2.11 -8.35
C GLN A 80 7.65 1.03 -9.43
N VAL A 81 6.74 1.01 -10.41
CA VAL A 81 6.72 0.04 -11.51
C VAL A 81 8.06 0.03 -12.27
N GLY A 82 8.57 1.21 -12.69
CA GLY A 82 9.83 1.29 -13.42
C GLY A 82 11.05 0.83 -12.61
N GLU A 83 11.04 1.00 -11.27
CA GLU A 83 12.09 0.47 -10.41
C GLU A 83 11.97 -1.05 -10.26
N SER A 84 10.75 -1.59 -10.17
CA SER A 84 10.53 -3.03 -10.05
C SER A 84 11.14 -3.81 -11.24
N VAL A 85 11.04 -3.24 -12.44
CA VAL A 85 11.65 -3.84 -13.65
C VAL A 85 13.19 -3.81 -13.58
N ARG A 86 13.76 -2.73 -13.02
CA ARG A 86 15.23 -2.62 -12.90
C ARG A 86 15.82 -3.44 -11.72
N ARG A 87 15.02 -3.68 -10.68
CA ARG A 87 15.45 -4.33 -9.43
C ARG A 87 14.45 -5.40 -8.97
N PRO A 88 14.09 -6.39 -9.81
CA PRO A 88 12.99 -7.31 -9.50
C PRO A 88 13.24 -8.11 -8.22
N MET A 89 14.45 -8.65 -8.01
CA MET A 89 14.74 -9.47 -6.82
C MET A 89 14.63 -8.68 -5.53
N TRP A 90 15.00 -7.40 -5.54
CA TRP A 90 14.82 -6.52 -4.39
C TRP A 90 13.33 -6.25 -4.11
N TYR A 91 12.48 -6.10 -5.16
CA TYR A 91 11.03 -5.98 -4.99
C TYR A 91 10.42 -7.24 -4.39
N TYR A 92 10.83 -8.43 -4.85
CA TYR A 92 10.39 -9.69 -4.25
C TYR A 92 10.83 -9.81 -2.79
N GLN A 93 12.07 -9.48 -2.48
CA GLN A 93 12.56 -9.51 -1.10
C GLN A 93 11.77 -8.54 -0.20
N GLN A 94 11.58 -7.31 -0.64
CA GLN A 94 10.90 -6.29 0.15
C GLN A 94 9.40 -6.57 0.29
N ASN A 95 8.70 -6.80 -0.82
CA ASN A 95 7.25 -6.91 -0.79
C ASN A 95 6.77 -8.30 -0.35
N ILE A 96 7.37 -9.38 -0.85
CA ILE A 96 6.95 -10.75 -0.52
C ILE A 96 7.65 -11.22 0.75
N GLY A 97 8.96 -11.02 0.88
CA GLY A 97 9.70 -11.38 2.10
C GLY A 97 9.16 -10.63 3.32
N GLY A 98 8.92 -9.32 3.19
CA GLY A 98 8.31 -8.52 4.24
C GLY A 98 6.92 -8.99 4.63
N LEU A 99 6.08 -9.29 3.64
CA LEU A 99 4.73 -9.82 3.88
C LEU A 99 4.78 -11.21 4.56
N ALA A 100 5.70 -12.09 4.14
CA ALA A 100 5.88 -13.40 4.77
C ALA A 100 6.26 -13.28 6.24
N ASN A 101 7.14 -12.34 6.59
CA ASN A 101 7.49 -12.06 7.98
C ASN A 101 6.28 -11.53 8.77
N LEU A 102 5.49 -10.64 8.19
CA LEU A 102 4.28 -10.11 8.81
C LEU A 102 3.25 -11.20 9.09
N LEU A 103 2.94 -12.05 8.09
CA LEU A 103 1.97 -13.14 8.23
C LEU A 103 2.42 -14.18 9.26
N ARG A 104 3.73 -14.49 9.32
CA ARG A 104 4.28 -15.35 10.37
C ARG A 104 4.09 -14.73 11.75
N ALA A 105 4.44 -13.45 11.90
CA ALA A 105 4.27 -12.73 13.16
C ALA A 105 2.81 -12.69 13.61
N MET A 106 1.86 -12.48 12.68
CA MET A 106 0.43 -12.50 12.96
C MET A 106 -0.02 -13.88 13.46
N ASN A 107 0.40 -14.95 12.81
CA ASN A 107 0.08 -16.32 13.24
C ASN A 107 0.65 -16.62 14.64
N ASP A 108 1.92 -16.25 14.88
CA ASP A 108 2.60 -16.46 16.17
C ASP A 108 1.94 -15.65 17.31
N ALA A 109 1.38 -14.46 16.99
CA ALA A 109 0.67 -13.60 17.95
C ALA A 109 -0.85 -13.89 18.02
N GLY A 110 -1.39 -14.79 17.19
CA GLY A 110 -2.81 -15.13 17.16
C GLY A 110 -3.72 -14.03 16.58
N ILE A 111 -3.22 -13.23 15.63
CA ILE A 111 -3.97 -12.15 14.97
C ILE A 111 -4.53 -12.66 13.65
N GLU A 112 -5.84 -12.65 13.50
CA GLU A 112 -6.56 -13.24 12.37
C GLU A 112 -7.14 -12.22 11.39
N GLN A 113 -6.90 -10.92 11.55
CA GLN A 113 -7.54 -9.88 10.71
C GLN A 113 -6.51 -9.00 10.03
N ILE A 114 -6.60 -8.89 8.70
CA ILE A 114 -5.72 -8.03 7.91
C ILE A 114 -6.45 -7.40 6.72
N ILE A 115 -6.22 -6.10 6.52
CA ILE A 115 -6.54 -5.40 5.28
C ILE A 115 -5.24 -5.25 4.48
N PHE A 116 -5.24 -5.74 3.26
CA PHE A 116 -4.09 -5.72 2.37
C PHE A 116 -4.25 -4.65 1.29
N SER A 117 -3.36 -3.67 1.26
CA SER A 117 -3.24 -2.72 0.17
C SER A 117 -2.69 -3.44 -1.07
N SER A 118 -3.58 -4.03 -1.88
CA SER A 118 -3.24 -4.62 -3.17
C SER A 118 -3.13 -3.52 -4.26
N SER A 119 -3.36 -3.84 -5.51
CA SER A 119 -3.23 -2.89 -6.61
C SER A 119 -3.97 -3.37 -7.85
N ALA A 120 -4.53 -2.46 -8.63
CA ALA A 120 -5.02 -2.75 -9.97
C ALA A 120 -3.93 -3.26 -10.92
N SER A 121 -2.65 -3.10 -10.59
CA SER A 121 -1.52 -3.68 -11.36
C SER A 121 -1.56 -5.21 -11.45
N VAL A 122 -2.34 -5.90 -10.61
CA VAL A 122 -2.55 -7.35 -10.69
C VAL A 122 -3.26 -7.76 -11.97
N TYR A 123 -4.11 -6.89 -12.53
CA TYR A 123 -4.86 -7.17 -13.77
C TYR A 123 -4.00 -7.05 -15.04
N GLY A 124 -2.89 -6.31 -14.99
CA GLY A 124 -2.06 -6.04 -16.15
C GLY A 124 -2.75 -5.13 -17.18
N MET A 125 -2.95 -5.65 -18.40
CA MET A 125 -3.62 -4.95 -19.51
C MET A 125 -4.72 -5.85 -20.11
N PRO A 126 -5.84 -6.04 -19.40
CA PRO A 126 -6.93 -6.87 -19.89
C PRO A 126 -7.65 -6.17 -21.04
N ASP A 127 -8.12 -6.96 -22.02
CA ASP A 127 -8.91 -6.47 -23.17
C ASP A 127 -10.39 -6.35 -22.79
N VAL A 128 -10.69 -5.45 -21.86
CA VAL A 128 -12.06 -5.14 -21.38
C VAL A 128 -12.21 -3.64 -21.15
N HIS A 129 -13.43 -3.12 -21.34
CA HIS A 129 -13.72 -1.71 -21.09
C HIS A 129 -13.82 -1.35 -19.61
N ILE A 130 -14.29 -2.31 -18.79
CA ILE A 130 -14.48 -2.13 -17.35
C ILE A 130 -13.80 -3.31 -16.66
N ILE A 131 -12.91 -3.02 -15.73
CA ILE A 131 -12.24 -4.01 -14.90
C ILE A 131 -13.10 -4.22 -13.65
N SER A 132 -13.48 -5.46 -13.38
CA SER A 132 -14.15 -5.90 -12.16
C SER A 132 -13.23 -6.82 -11.35
N GLU A 133 -13.64 -7.19 -10.15
CA GLU A 133 -12.92 -8.12 -9.29
C GLU A 133 -12.76 -9.52 -9.92
N ASP A 134 -13.69 -9.91 -10.80
CA ASP A 134 -13.67 -11.18 -11.53
C ASP A 134 -12.77 -11.17 -12.77
N THR A 135 -12.22 -10.01 -13.14
CA THR A 135 -11.28 -9.90 -14.26
C THR A 135 -10.01 -10.68 -13.95
N GLU A 136 -9.57 -11.50 -14.91
CA GLU A 136 -8.39 -12.35 -14.75
C GLU A 136 -7.13 -11.52 -14.47
N CYS A 137 -6.32 -11.99 -13.52
CA CYS A 137 -5.11 -11.31 -13.11
C CYS A 137 -3.90 -11.79 -13.92
N HIS A 138 -3.34 -10.89 -14.73
CA HIS A 138 -2.13 -11.11 -15.54
C HIS A 138 -1.15 -9.93 -15.39
N PRO A 139 -0.45 -9.81 -14.24
CA PRO A 139 0.46 -8.70 -14.02
C PRO A 139 1.58 -8.69 -15.06
N ILE A 140 1.96 -7.49 -15.51
CA ILE A 140 2.97 -7.30 -16.57
C ILE A 140 4.29 -6.70 -16.06
N ASN A 141 4.45 -6.64 -14.76
CA ASN A 141 5.66 -6.13 -14.12
C ASN A 141 5.83 -6.72 -12.71
N PRO A 142 7.08 -6.77 -12.18
CA PRO A 142 7.37 -7.37 -10.88
C PRO A 142 6.59 -6.74 -9.70
N TYR A 143 6.27 -5.45 -9.74
CA TYR A 143 5.43 -4.85 -8.71
C TYR A 143 4.03 -5.48 -8.68
N GLY A 144 3.35 -5.56 -9.83
CA GLY A 144 2.04 -6.21 -9.94
C GLY A 144 2.09 -7.68 -9.54
N GLU A 145 3.15 -8.40 -9.94
CA GLU A 145 3.39 -9.79 -9.54
C GLU A 145 3.49 -9.92 -8.02
N THR A 146 4.25 -9.03 -7.35
CA THR A 146 4.36 -9.08 -5.88
C THR A 146 3.01 -8.84 -5.18
N LYS A 147 2.13 -8.02 -5.75
CA LYS A 147 0.79 -7.79 -5.19
C LYS A 147 -0.11 -9.02 -5.37
N LEU A 148 -0.09 -9.66 -6.54
CA LEU A 148 -0.85 -10.87 -6.79
C LEU A 148 -0.36 -12.06 -5.93
N ILE A 149 0.96 -12.23 -5.81
CA ILE A 149 1.54 -13.23 -4.90
C ILE A 149 1.10 -12.96 -3.45
N GLY A 150 1.05 -11.68 -3.03
CA GLY A 150 0.53 -11.31 -1.72
C GLY A 150 -0.90 -11.78 -1.49
N GLU A 151 -1.79 -11.64 -2.48
CA GLU A 151 -3.16 -12.15 -2.39
C GLU A 151 -3.21 -13.69 -2.29
N TRP A 152 -2.36 -14.40 -3.03
CA TRP A 152 -2.23 -15.86 -2.89
C TRP A 152 -1.75 -16.26 -1.50
N MET A 153 -0.77 -15.56 -0.94
CA MET A 153 -0.29 -15.82 0.43
C MET A 153 -1.40 -15.59 1.47
N MET A 154 -2.23 -14.55 1.31
CA MET A 154 -3.39 -14.31 2.18
C MET A 154 -4.38 -15.48 2.10
N HIS A 155 -4.71 -15.94 0.88
CA HIS A 155 -5.62 -17.07 0.67
C HIS A 155 -5.08 -18.36 1.29
N ASP A 156 -3.79 -18.66 1.14
CA ASP A 156 -3.16 -19.83 1.76
C ASP A 156 -3.22 -19.77 3.28
N CYS A 157 -3.03 -18.58 3.87
CA CYS A 157 -3.16 -18.34 5.30
C CYS A 157 -4.63 -18.48 5.78
N GLU A 158 -5.60 -18.01 4.99
CA GLU A 158 -7.03 -18.20 5.26
C GLU A 158 -7.37 -19.70 5.37
N VAL A 159 -6.90 -20.51 4.42
CA VAL A 159 -7.13 -21.97 4.41
C VAL A 159 -6.42 -22.67 5.57
N THR A 160 -5.22 -22.20 5.95
CA THR A 160 -4.34 -22.91 6.89
C THR A 160 -4.67 -22.61 8.35
N TRP A 161 -4.90 -21.35 8.70
CA TRP A 161 -5.13 -20.92 10.09
C TRP A 161 -6.26 -19.90 10.30
N GLY A 162 -7.11 -19.72 9.26
CA GLY A 162 -8.35 -18.94 9.40
C GLY A 162 -8.17 -17.44 9.31
N LEU A 163 -7.09 -16.95 8.62
CA LEU A 163 -6.90 -15.53 8.37
C LEU A 163 -8.13 -14.94 7.67
N LYS A 164 -8.63 -13.84 8.20
CA LYS A 164 -9.70 -13.04 7.61
C LYS A 164 -9.05 -11.84 6.93
N TRP A 165 -9.20 -11.74 5.62
CA TRP A 165 -8.52 -10.70 4.87
C TRP A 165 -9.39 -10.07 3.79
N ILE A 166 -9.10 -8.81 3.48
CA ILE A 166 -9.64 -8.10 2.33
C ILE A 166 -8.46 -7.46 1.60
N GLY A 167 -8.36 -7.70 0.29
CA GLY A 167 -7.39 -7.07 -0.60
C GLY A 167 -8.02 -5.93 -1.39
N LEU A 168 -7.57 -4.71 -1.21
CA LEU A 168 -8.07 -3.54 -1.95
C LEU A 168 -7.22 -3.33 -3.21
N ARG A 169 -7.79 -3.60 -4.39
CA ARG A 169 -7.17 -3.44 -5.71
C ARG A 169 -7.49 -2.07 -6.30
N TYR A 170 -6.90 -1.02 -5.79
CA TYR A 170 -7.13 0.34 -6.26
C TYR A 170 -6.21 0.74 -7.41
N PHE A 171 -6.68 1.70 -8.22
CA PHE A 171 -5.96 2.29 -9.36
C PHE A 171 -5.08 3.45 -8.89
N ASN A 172 -5.21 4.64 -9.50
CA ASN A 172 -4.37 5.77 -9.17
C ASN A 172 -4.94 6.55 -8.00
N VAL A 173 -4.10 6.82 -7.02
CA VAL A 173 -4.49 7.58 -5.83
C VAL A 173 -4.01 9.01 -5.98
N ALA A 174 -4.89 9.97 -5.70
CA ALA A 174 -4.58 11.38 -5.81
C ALA A 174 -5.20 12.21 -4.66
N GLY A 175 -4.75 13.44 -4.50
CA GLY A 175 -5.28 14.38 -3.52
C GLY A 175 -4.55 14.37 -2.18
N ALA A 176 -5.09 15.14 -1.24
CA ALA A 176 -4.67 15.18 0.15
C ALA A 176 -5.91 15.36 1.03
N GLY A 177 -6.03 14.53 2.05
CA GLY A 177 -7.12 14.66 3.04
C GLY A 177 -6.83 15.76 4.06
N TRP A 178 -5.54 16.02 4.30
CA TRP A 178 -5.00 17.07 5.16
C TRP A 178 -3.74 17.65 4.50
N ASP A 179 -3.46 18.94 4.71
CA ASP A 179 -2.38 19.65 4.05
C ASP A 179 -0.98 19.06 4.37
N ASP A 180 -0.80 18.54 5.57
CA ASP A 180 0.43 17.91 6.05
C ASP A 180 0.63 16.48 5.52
N LEU A 181 -0.39 15.88 4.90
CA LEU A 181 -0.37 14.51 4.37
C LEU A 181 -0.33 14.43 2.83
N ALA A 182 -0.08 15.53 2.13
CA ALA A 182 0.03 15.54 0.67
C ALA A 182 1.10 14.57 0.14
N ASP A 183 0.91 14.04 -1.08
CA ASP A 183 1.92 13.19 -1.73
C ASP A 183 3.13 14.03 -2.15
N LEU A 184 4.25 13.86 -1.44
CA LEU A 184 5.49 14.55 -1.72
C LEU A 184 6.33 13.89 -2.83
N ALA A 185 5.94 12.70 -3.26
CA ALA A 185 6.64 11.97 -4.31
C ALA A 185 6.16 12.45 -5.69
N ILE A 186 7.04 13.14 -6.44
CA ILE A 186 6.77 13.59 -7.81
C ILE A 186 6.85 12.39 -8.77
N LEU A 187 5.98 11.41 -8.58
CA LEU A 187 5.94 10.15 -9.33
C LEU A 187 4.60 9.90 -10.02
N ASN A 188 3.54 10.56 -9.57
CA ASN A 188 2.20 10.48 -10.15
C ASN A 188 1.88 11.75 -10.93
N VAL A 189 0.91 11.67 -11.85
CA VAL A 189 0.59 12.78 -12.74
C VAL A 189 0.18 14.05 -11.99
N VAL A 190 -0.61 13.94 -10.91
CA VAL A 190 -1.06 15.12 -10.15
C VAL A 190 0.10 15.86 -9.50
N PRO A 191 0.98 15.24 -8.66
CA PRO A 191 2.17 15.92 -8.15
C PRO A 191 3.12 16.43 -9.25
N MET A 192 3.26 15.69 -10.36
CA MET A 192 4.12 16.11 -11.50
C MET A 192 3.59 17.37 -12.17
N VAL A 193 2.28 17.49 -12.36
CA VAL A 193 1.66 18.70 -12.95
C VAL A 193 1.79 19.87 -11.99
N LEU A 194 1.51 19.68 -10.70
CA LEU A 194 1.63 20.74 -9.69
C LEU A 194 3.07 21.27 -9.58
N ASP A 195 4.08 20.38 -9.52
CA ASP A 195 5.50 20.76 -9.51
C ASP A 195 5.87 21.61 -10.74
N ARG A 196 5.32 21.29 -11.91
CA ARG A 196 5.54 22.09 -13.13
C ARG A 196 4.87 23.46 -13.07
N VAL A 197 3.63 23.51 -12.61
CA VAL A 197 2.89 24.77 -12.42
C VAL A 197 3.60 25.70 -11.43
N GLU A 198 4.09 25.15 -10.31
CA GLU A 198 4.86 25.92 -9.31
C GLU A 198 6.17 26.51 -9.88
N ARG A 199 6.76 25.83 -10.87
CA ARG A 199 7.99 26.30 -11.55
C ARG A 199 7.73 27.17 -12.78
N ASP A 200 6.47 27.49 -13.07
CA ASP A 200 6.06 28.18 -14.32
C ASP A 200 6.55 27.45 -15.58
N GLU A 201 6.50 26.10 -15.55
CA GLU A 201 6.88 25.23 -16.64
C GLU A 201 5.67 24.49 -17.22
N PRO A 202 5.64 24.18 -18.53
CA PRO A 202 4.54 23.43 -19.12
C PRO A 202 4.48 22.01 -18.57
N ALA A 203 3.26 21.52 -18.32
CA ALA A 203 3.03 20.12 -18.00
C ALA A 203 3.53 19.19 -19.14
N ARG A 204 4.00 18.00 -18.78
CA ARG A 204 4.50 17.01 -19.75
C ARG A 204 3.46 15.93 -19.96
N ILE A 205 3.22 15.59 -21.23
CA ILE A 205 2.44 14.44 -21.65
C ILE A 205 3.42 13.28 -21.94
N PHE A 206 3.18 12.13 -21.31
CA PHE A 206 4.02 10.93 -21.46
C PHE A 206 3.32 9.93 -22.40
N GLY A 207 3.62 10.03 -23.70
CA GLY A 207 3.00 9.24 -24.76
C GLY A 207 1.79 9.95 -25.36
N SER A 208 1.65 9.78 -26.67
CA SER A 208 0.56 10.37 -27.47
C SER A 208 0.08 9.41 -28.57
N ASP A 209 0.42 8.13 -28.42
CA ASP A 209 0.21 7.04 -29.38
C ASP A 209 -0.59 5.86 -28.79
N TYR A 210 -1.29 6.11 -27.68
CA TYR A 210 -2.23 5.15 -27.13
C TYR A 210 -3.49 5.07 -28.02
N ASP A 211 -4.11 3.89 -28.06
CA ASP A 211 -5.38 3.67 -28.77
C ASP A 211 -6.55 4.25 -27.93
N THR A 212 -6.62 5.56 -27.88
CA THR A 212 -7.60 6.37 -27.14
C THR A 212 -7.99 7.58 -27.96
N PRO A 213 -9.14 8.23 -27.70
CA PRO A 213 -9.62 9.35 -28.52
C PRO A 213 -8.64 10.52 -28.67
N ASP A 214 -7.78 10.77 -27.69
CA ASP A 214 -6.78 11.86 -27.71
C ASP A 214 -5.33 11.36 -27.76
N GLY A 215 -5.13 10.05 -27.86
CA GLY A 215 -3.81 9.41 -27.90
C GLY A 215 -3.11 9.34 -26.53
N THR A 216 -3.72 9.84 -25.45
CA THR A 216 -3.15 9.76 -24.11
C THR A 216 -3.70 8.55 -23.33
N CYS A 217 -3.07 8.20 -22.23
CA CYS A 217 -3.53 7.06 -21.43
C CYS A 217 -4.78 7.40 -20.60
N VAL A 218 -5.82 6.56 -20.67
CA VAL A 218 -6.98 6.60 -19.75
C VAL A 218 -6.58 6.03 -18.40
N ARG A 219 -6.97 6.70 -17.31
CA ARG A 219 -6.69 6.27 -15.94
C ARG A 219 -7.90 6.51 -15.05
N ASP A 220 -8.11 5.59 -14.13
CA ASP A 220 -9.07 5.73 -13.04
C ASP A 220 -8.38 6.32 -11.80
N TYR A 221 -9.08 7.20 -11.08
CA TYR A 221 -8.56 7.89 -9.90
C TYR A 221 -9.52 7.75 -8.73
N ILE A 222 -8.93 7.52 -7.54
CA ILE A 222 -9.61 7.61 -6.26
C ILE A 222 -8.93 8.68 -5.40
N HIS A 223 -9.73 9.47 -4.68
CA HIS A 223 -9.15 10.41 -3.71
C HIS A 223 -8.57 9.63 -2.52
N VAL A 224 -7.39 10.05 -2.03
CA VAL A 224 -6.66 9.34 -0.97
C VAL A 224 -7.47 9.19 0.32
N ARG A 225 -8.31 10.17 0.65
CA ARG A 225 -9.19 10.10 1.82
C ARG A 225 -10.28 9.05 1.66
N ASP A 226 -10.90 8.97 0.48
CA ASP A 226 -11.91 7.94 0.19
C ASP A 226 -11.30 6.55 0.22
N LEU A 227 -10.08 6.40 -0.30
CA LEU A 227 -9.34 5.16 -0.19
C LEU A 227 -9.02 4.79 1.27
N ALA A 228 -8.61 5.75 2.09
CA ALA A 228 -8.35 5.50 3.51
C ALA A 228 -9.64 5.12 4.26
N GLU A 229 -10.77 5.76 3.96
CA GLU A 229 -12.09 5.33 4.48
C GLU A 229 -12.44 3.91 4.03
N ALA A 230 -12.12 3.53 2.78
CA ALA A 230 -12.33 2.17 2.30
C ALA A 230 -11.51 1.13 3.07
N HIS A 231 -10.24 1.45 3.44
CA HIS A 231 -9.43 0.57 4.30
C HIS A 231 -10.03 0.36 5.69
N ILE A 232 -10.74 1.35 6.21
CA ILE A 232 -11.34 1.26 7.54
C ILE A 232 -12.73 0.60 7.51
N ALA A 233 -13.41 0.69 6.37
CA ALA A 233 -14.72 0.06 6.18
C ALA A 233 -14.62 -1.44 5.88
N ALA A 234 -13.48 -1.88 5.35
CA ALA A 234 -13.18 -3.27 5.02
C ALA A 234 -12.88 -4.09 6.27
#